data_83b35eecc105a72015f878b01ff8d7e8
#
_entry.id   83b35eecc105a72015f878b01ff8d7e8
#
_cell.length_a   1.000
_cell.length_b   1.000
_cell.length_c   1.000
_cell.angle_alpha   90.00
_cell.angle_beta   90.00
_cell.angle_gamma   90.00
#
_symmetry.space_group_name_H-M   'P 1'
#
loop_
_entity.id
_entity.type
_entity.pdbx_description
1 polymer ?
#
loop_
_entity_poly.entity_id
_entity_poly.type
_entity_poly.pdbx_seq_one_letter_code
_entity_poly.pdbx_strand_id
1 'polypeptide(L)'
;MEIVVLGTAHGRPIFGRLHTSIALRTGEDLYLLDCGEPCAAGLHREALDSHRVRAAFVSHMHPDHSCGLFMLLKEMHLGRRETPFTLCLPEEAIEPLRQFLPHVYCAPELLNFPLTLSPIRPEASVWADGNLSLKAHRNSHLWFGPSGARDDGAHSFSFVAHVEGKRIVWTGDVPRTFDELGPLLQKPTDLLLSELTHMDPAPYFEFLGQFDVGTVLFHHVYEKHFEDFIDWGAMLTRAKARLNGQVHIAHDGYRMVL
;
A
#
# COMPACT_ATOMS: atom_id res chain seq x y z
N MET A 1 -7.77 -1.61 16.00
CA MET A 1 -7.59 -1.72 14.54
C MET A 1 -6.67 -2.90 14.24
N GLU A 2 -6.85 -3.57 13.09
CA GLU A 2 -6.00 -4.69 12.66
C GLU A 2 -5.41 -4.40 11.27
N ILE A 3 -4.12 -4.71 11.10
CA ILE A 3 -3.43 -4.72 9.80
C ILE A 3 -3.27 -6.18 9.36
N VAL A 4 -3.67 -6.51 8.15
CA VAL A 4 -3.49 -7.82 7.52
C VAL A 4 -2.72 -7.62 6.22
N VAL A 5 -1.50 -8.14 6.14
CA VAL A 5 -0.67 -8.04 4.95
C VAL A 5 -1.05 -9.17 4.00
N LEU A 6 -1.72 -8.83 2.91
CA LEU A 6 -2.20 -9.80 1.93
C LEU A 6 -1.07 -10.29 1.03
N GLY A 7 -0.16 -9.37 0.66
CA GLY A 7 0.97 -9.65 -0.20
C GLY A 7 2.17 -8.76 0.12
N THR A 8 3.35 -9.31 -0.06
CA THR A 8 4.63 -8.69 0.34
C THR A 8 5.67 -8.66 -0.78
N ALA A 9 5.39 -9.24 -1.95
CA ALA A 9 6.32 -9.23 -3.08
C ALA A 9 6.43 -7.82 -3.69
N HIS A 10 7.62 -7.50 -4.18
CA HIS A 10 7.93 -6.30 -4.97
C HIS A 10 7.59 -6.51 -6.47
N GLY A 11 7.98 -5.58 -7.36
CA GLY A 11 7.64 -5.55 -8.79
C GLY A 11 7.95 -6.81 -9.61
N ARG A 12 8.74 -7.75 -9.10
CA ARG A 12 8.95 -9.05 -9.75
C ARG A 12 8.14 -10.13 -9.05
N PRO A 13 7.43 -10.99 -9.81
CA PRO A 13 6.76 -12.14 -9.24
C PRO A 13 7.73 -13.05 -8.47
N ILE A 14 7.37 -13.41 -7.25
CA ILE A 14 8.12 -14.31 -6.38
C ILE A 14 7.26 -15.55 -6.11
N PHE A 15 7.84 -16.74 -6.26
CA PHE A 15 7.10 -17.97 -5.99
C PHE A 15 6.59 -18.00 -4.53
N GLY A 16 5.29 -18.23 -4.39
CA GLY A 16 4.65 -18.35 -3.08
C GLY A 16 4.36 -17.02 -2.36
N ARG A 17 4.57 -15.87 -3.02
CA ARG A 17 4.23 -14.55 -2.47
C ARG A 17 3.31 -13.78 -3.43
N LEU A 18 2.35 -13.05 -2.87
CA LEU A 18 1.48 -12.13 -3.59
C LEU A 18 2.13 -10.74 -3.64
N HIS A 19 1.79 -9.96 -4.67
CA HIS A 19 2.23 -8.56 -4.77
C HIS A 19 1.60 -7.70 -3.68
N THR A 20 2.19 -6.52 -3.46
CA THR A 20 1.88 -5.67 -2.32
C THR A 20 0.40 -5.31 -2.24
N SER A 21 -0.20 -5.66 -1.14
CA SER A 21 -1.56 -5.27 -0.76
C SER A 21 -1.73 -5.47 0.74
N ILE A 22 -2.33 -4.50 1.42
CA ILE A 22 -2.56 -4.53 2.86
C ILE A 22 -4.02 -4.21 3.12
N ALA A 23 -4.68 -5.02 3.94
CA ALA A 23 -6.00 -4.72 4.47
C ALA A 23 -5.88 -4.08 5.86
N LEU A 24 -6.45 -2.89 6.03
CA LEU A 24 -6.66 -2.23 7.31
C LEU A 24 -8.10 -2.46 7.74
N ARG A 25 -8.30 -3.10 8.88
CA ARG A 25 -9.61 -3.36 9.47
C ARG A 25 -9.86 -2.48 10.68
N THR A 26 -11.00 -1.80 10.70
CA THR A 26 -11.51 -1.05 11.84
C THR A 26 -13.00 -1.37 12.02
N GLY A 27 -13.35 -1.96 13.16
CA GLY A 27 -14.68 -2.56 13.34
C GLY A 27 -14.97 -3.60 12.27
N GLU A 28 -16.07 -3.40 11.53
CA GLU A 28 -16.49 -4.28 10.42
C GLU A 28 -15.98 -3.81 9.05
N ASP A 29 -15.43 -2.61 8.96
CA ASP A 29 -15.00 -2.02 7.71
C ASP A 29 -13.55 -2.41 7.36
N LEU A 30 -13.29 -2.61 6.07
CA LEU A 30 -11.99 -2.87 5.48
C LEU A 30 -11.60 -1.73 4.54
N TYR A 31 -10.32 -1.40 4.53
CA TYR A 31 -9.68 -0.50 3.58
C TYR A 31 -8.46 -1.18 2.99
N LEU A 32 -8.26 -1.08 1.68
CA LEU A 32 -7.08 -1.64 1.02
C LEU A 32 -6.05 -0.55 0.78
N LEU A 33 -4.82 -0.81 1.16
CA LEU A 33 -3.64 -0.02 0.85
C LEU A 33 -2.86 -0.80 -0.21
N ASP A 34 -2.87 -0.30 -1.43
CA ASP A 34 -2.53 -0.97 -2.67
C ASP A 34 -3.37 -2.22 -3.00
N CYS A 35 -3.38 -2.58 -4.26
CA CYS A 35 -4.14 -3.70 -4.81
C CYS A 35 -3.28 -4.48 -5.82
N GLY A 36 -2.11 -4.95 -5.37
CA GLY A 36 -1.25 -5.81 -6.18
C GLY A 36 -1.93 -7.14 -6.52
N GLU A 37 -1.51 -7.77 -7.60
CA GLU A 37 -2.07 -9.05 -8.05
C GLU A 37 -1.55 -10.21 -7.15
N PRO A 38 -2.41 -11.14 -6.70
CA PRO A 38 -3.86 -11.21 -6.78
C PRO A 38 -4.56 -10.81 -5.45
N CYS A 39 -4.76 -9.52 -5.17
CA CYS A 39 -5.31 -9.05 -3.89
C CYS A 39 -6.67 -9.69 -3.53
N ALA A 40 -7.54 -9.96 -4.50
CA ALA A 40 -8.81 -10.67 -4.27
C ALA A 40 -8.59 -12.07 -3.67
N ALA A 41 -7.65 -12.83 -4.23
CA ALA A 41 -7.30 -14.14 -3.66
C ALA A 41 -6.64 -14.00 -2.27
N GLY A 42 -5.89 -12.92 -2.05
CA GLY A 42 -5.33 -12.57 -0.75
C GLY A 42 -6.43 -12.37 0.31
N LEU A 43 -7.48 -11.61 -0.01
CA LEU A 43 -8.65 -11.44 0.86
C LEU A 43 -9.29 -12.78 1.21
N HIS A 44 -9.54 -13.64 0.21
CA HIS A 44 -10.09 -14.99 0.44
C HIS A 44 -9.20 -15.85 1.33
N ARG A 45 -7.90 -15.86 1.06
CA ARG A 45 -6.92 -16.63 1.85
C ARG A 45 -6.95 -16.23 3.33
N GLU A 46 -7.12 -14.93 3.59
CA GLU A 46 -7.15 -14.38 4.94
C GLU A 46 -8.56 -14.37 5.55
N ALA A 47 -9.55 -14.96 4.89
CA ALA A 47 -10.97 -14.99 5.30
C ALA A 47 -11.53 -13.56 5.57
N LEU A 48 -11.12 -12.59 4.76
CA LEU A 48 -11.63 -11.24 4.77
C LEU A 48 -12.73 -11.07 3.71
N ASP A 49 -13.87 -10.54 4.13
CA ASP A 49 -15.02 -10.33 3.24
C ASP A 49 -14.80 -9.12 2.34
N SER A 50 -14.67 -9.35 1.02
CA SER A 50 -14.51 -8.29 0.01
C SER A 50 -15.69 -7.29 0.02
N HIS A 51 -16.87 -7.69 0.50
CA HIS A 51 -18.04 -6.80 0.61
C HIS A 51 -17.90 -5.76 1.74
N ARG A 52 -16.98 -5.98 2.69
CA ARG A 52 -16.66 -5.02 3.75
C ARG A 52 -15.62 -3.97 3.33
N VAL A 53 -15.00 -4.13 2.17
CA VAL A 53 -14.01 -3.16 1.67
C VAL A 53 -14.72 -1.87 1.26
N ARG A 54 -14.52 -0.79 2.03
CA ARG A 54 -15.12 0.53 1.80
C ARG A 54 -14.42 1.29 0.68
N ALA A 55 -13.11 1.26 0.71
CA ALA A 55 -12.27 1.91 -0.27
C ALA A 55 -10.95 1.17 -0.48
N ALA A 56 -10.35 1.38 -1.65
CA ALA A 56 -8.99 0.99 -1.95
C ALA A 56 -8.19 2.25 -2.36
N PHE A 57 -6.99 2.37 -1.85
CA PHE A 57 -6.08 3.48 -2.12
C PHE A 57 -4.84 2.94 -2.81
N VAL A 58 -4.56 3.40 -4.00
CA VAL A 58 -3.39 2.98 -4.78
C VAL A 58 -2.33 4.06 -4.71
N SER A 59 -1.16 3.71 -4.19
CA SER A 59 -0.05 4.65 -3.99
C SER A 59 0.51 5.18 -5.31
N HIS A 60 0.60 4.32 -6.31
CA HIS A 60 1.03 4.62 -7.68
C HIS A 60 0.64 3.48 -8.63
N MET A 61 0.78 3.69 -9.93
CA MET A 61 0.23 2.77 -10.94
C MET A 61 1.18 1.67 -11.42
N HIS A 62 2.27 1.37 -10.72
CA HIS A 62 3.03 0.16 -11.05
C HIS A 62 2.14 -1.10 -10.94
N PRO A 63 2.36 -2.12 -11.80
CA PRO A 63 1.50 -3.31 -11.85
C PRO A 63 1.39 -4.07 -10.52
N ASP A 64 2.46 -4.14 -9.77
CA ASP A 64 2.53 -4.82 -8.46
C ASP A 64 1.76 -4.09 -7.34
N HIS A 65 1.29 -2.85 -7.61
CA HIS A 65 0.42 -2.06 -6.72
C HIS A 65 -1.02 -1.96 -7.23
N SER A 66 -1.28 -2.24 -8.52
CA SER A 66 -2.55 -1.89 -9.15
C SER A 66 -3.24 -3.01 -9.93
N CYS A 67 -2.52 -4.03 -10.42
CA CYS A 67 -3.11 -5.02 -11.34
C CYS A 67 -4.17 -5.94 -10.71
N GLY A 68 -4.21 -6.07 -9.39
CA GLY A 68 -5.25 -6.83 -8.68
C GLY A 68 -6.64 -6.19 -8.71
N LEU A 69 -6.75 -4.92 -9.10
CA LEU A 69 -8.01 -4.15 -9.13
C LEU A 69 -9.09 -4.80 -9.97
N PHE A 70 -8.74 -5.33 -11.15
CA PHE A 70 -9.73 -5.90 -12.07
C PHE A 70 -10.38 -7.14 -11.49
N MET A 71 -9.59 -8.03 -10.88
CA MET A 71 -10.11 -9.21 -10.22
C MET A 71 -10.85 -8.87 -8.92
N LEU A 72 -10.47 -7.81 -8.21
CA LEU A 72 -11.20 -7.32 -7.05
C LEU A 72 -12.59 -6.83 -7.43
N LEU A 73 -12.73 -6.01 -8.49
CA LEU A 73 -14.03 -5.55 -9.00
C LEU A 73 -14.88 -6.72 -9.47
N LYS A 74 -14.27 -7.70 -10.16
CA LYS A 74 -14.98 -8.89 -10.64
C LYS A 74 -15.44 -9.77 -9.49
N GLU A 75 -14.64 -9.96 -8.46
CA GLU A 75 -14.99 -10.68 -7.24
C GLU A 75 -16.19 -10.05 -6.54
N MET A 76 -16.14 -8.73 -6.29
CA MET A 76 -17.25 -7.98 -5.70
C MET A 76 -18.53 -8.09 -6.51
N HIS A 77 -18.43 -8.03 -7.86
CA HIS A 77 -19.58 -8.16 -8.75
C HIS A 77 -20.19 -9.56 -8.72
N LEU A 78 -19.37 -10.61 -8.83
CA LEU A 78 -19.84 -12.00 -8.81
C LEU A 78 -20.38 -12.40 -7.45
N GLY A 79 -19.78 -11.87 -6.36
CA GLY A 79 -20.27 -11.98 -4.99
C GLY A 79 -21.58 -11.22 -4.73
N ARG A 80 -22.13 -10.50 -5.73
CA ARG A 80 -23.35 -9.71 -5.63
C ARG A 80 -23.30 -8.61 -4.57
N ARG A 81 -22.16 -7.92 -4.49
CA ARG A 81 -22.05 -6.70 -3.68
C ARG A 81 -23.09 -5.67 -4.13
N GLU A 82 -23.74 -5.01 -3.19
CA GLU A 82 -24.67 -3.90 -3.47
C GLU A 82 -24.19 -2.57 -2.84
N THR A 83 -23.30 -2.64 -1.85
CA THR A 83 -22.80 -1.47 -1.15
C THR A 83 -21.79 -0.69 -1.99
N PRO A 84 -21.76 0.66 -1.90
CA PRO A 84 -20.80 1.47 -2.65
C PRO A 84 -19.35 1.07 -2.39
N PHE A 85 -18.51 1.20 -3.42
CA PHE A 85 -17.07 1.03 -3.35
C PHE A 85 -16.36 2.22 -3.98
N THR A 86 -15.35 2.75 -3.30
CA THR A 86 -14.53 3.85 -3.81
C THR A 86 -13.12 3.35 -4.11
N LEU A 87 -12.66 3.62 -5.32
CA LEU A 87 -11.30 3.37 -5.76
C LEU A 87 -10.58 4.70 -5.91
N CYS A 88 -9.62 4.95 -5.00
CA CYS A 88 -8.78 6.13 -5.00
C CYS A 88 -7.47 5.83 -5.74
N LEU A 89 -7.16 6.61 -6.78
CA LEU A 89 -6.02 6.42 -7.67
C LEU A 89 -5.31 7.75 -7.91
N PRO A 90 -4.01 7.75 -8.25
CA PRO A 90 -3.35 8.92 -8.81
C PRO A 90 -4.21 9.56 -9.90
N GLU A 91 -4.32 10.89 -9.89
CA GLU A 91 -5.27 11.63 -10.74
C GLU A 91 -5.15 11.29 -12.23
N GLU A 92 -3.92 11.11 -12.71
CA GLU A 92 -3.63 10.77 -14.10
C GLU A 92 -4.15 9.38 -14.52
N ALA A 93 -4.41 8.50 -13.56
CA ALA A 93 -4.91 7.16 -13.84
C ALA A 93 -6.45 7.08 -13.96
N ILE A 94 -7.17 8.12 -13.50
CA ILE A 94 -8.65 8.10 -13.44
C ILE A 94 -9.26 7.93 -14.82
N GLU A 95 -8.90 8.78 -15.76
CA GLU A 95 -9.52 8.73 -17.09
C GLU A 95 -9.07 7.52 -17.91
N PRO A 96 -7.77 7.14 -17.96
CA PRO A 96 -7.36 5.90 -18.61
C PRO A 96 -8.06 4.66 -18.04
N LEU A 97 -8.21 4.56 -16.71
CA LEU A 97 -8.93 3.44 -16.12
C LEU A 97 -10.41 3.43 -16.49
N ARG A 98 -11.08 4.60 -16.45
CA ARG A 98 -12.49 4.72 -16.86
C ARG A 98 -12.70 4.23 -18.27
N GLN A 99 -11.81 4.55 -19.20
CA GLN A 99 -11.86 4.09 -20.59
C GLN A 99 -11.55 2.59 -20.72
N PHE A 100 -10.71 2.03 -19.86
CA PHE A 100 -10.31 0.62 -19.92
C PHE A 100 -11.34 -0.35 -19.30
N LEU A 101 -12.03 0.05 -18.24
CA LEU A 101 -12.98 -0.81 -17.51
C LEU A 101 -14.05 -1.48 -18.42
N PRO A 102 -14.62 -0.80 -19.43
CA PRO A 102 -15.55 -1.46 -20.37
C PRO A 102 -14.92 -2.62 -21.14
N HIS A 103 -13.65 -2.53 -21.49
CA HIS A 103 -12.94 -3.56 -22.26
C HIS A 103 -12.65 -4.84 -21.46
N VAL A 104 -12.68 -4.75 -20.12
CA VAL A 104 -12.56 -5.89 -19.21
C VAL A 104 -13.88 -6.24 -18.53
N TYR A 105 -15.01 -5.72 -19.06
CA TYR A 105 -16.38 -5.96 -18.57
C TYR A 105 -16.57 -5.61 -17.08
N CYS A 106 -15.89 -4.57 -16.62
CA CYS A 106 -15.99 -4.01 -15.28
C CYS A 106 -16.42 -2.54 -15.29
N ALA A 107 -17.11 -2.10 -16.37
CA ALA A 107 -17.66 -0.74 -16.41
C ALA A 107 -18.65 -0.52 -15.25
N PRO A 108 -18.70 0.69 -14.66
CA PRO A 108 -19.60 0.96 -13.53
C PRO A 108 -21.05 0.57 -13.78
N GLU A 109 -21.53 0.71 -15.02
CA GLU A 109 -22.90 0.39 -15.43
C GLU A 109 -23.17 -1.14 -15.48
N LEU A 110 -22.11 -1.96 -15.49
CA LEU A 110 -22.20 -3.42 -15.50
C LEU A 110 -22.05 -4.03 -14.12
N LEU A 111 -21.61 -3.25 -13.13
CA LEU A 111 -21.41 -3.72 -11.76
C LEU A 111 -22.74 -3.69 -10.98
N ASN A 112 -22.88 -4.58 -10.00
CA ASN A 112 -24.06 -4.64 -9.13
C ASN A 112 -24.01 -3.59 -8.00
N PHE A 113 -22.96 -2.77 -7.94
CA PHE A 113 -22.74 -1.79 -6.90
C PHE A 113 -22.25 -0.47 -7.48
N PRO A 114 -22.50 0.65 -6.80
CA PRO A 114 -21.95 1.94 -7.18
C PRO A 114 -20.41 1.95 -7.05
N LEU A 115 -19.72 2.16 -8.16
CA LEU A 115 -18.25 2.35 -8.20
C LEU A 115 -17.94 3.84 -8.37
N THR A 116 -17.15 4.39 -7.43
CA THR A 116 -16.60 5.74 -7.53
C THR A 116 -15.10 5.67 -7.79
N LEU A 117 -14.63 6.33 -8.85
CA LEU A 117 -13.21 6.58 -9.09
C LEU A 117 -12.88 7.97 -8.53
N SER A 118 -12.02 8.02 -7.52
CA SER A 118 -11.65 9.25 -6.81
C SER A 118 -10.17 9.59 -7.02
N PRO A 119 -9.84 10.81 -7.49
CA PRO A 119 -8.46 11.18 -7.74
C PRO A 119 -7.70 11.44 -6.44
N ILE A 120 -6.49 10.87 -6.33
CA ILE A 120 -5.49 11.26 -5.35
C ILE A 120 -4.67 12.39 -5.93
N ARG A 121 -4.60 13.52 -5.19
CA ARG A 121 -3.81 14.70 -5.55
C ARG A 121 -2.76 14.98 -4.49
N PRO A 122 -1.64 15.62 -4.88
CA PRO A 122 -0.61 16.04 -3.93
C PRO A 122 -1.17 16.86 -2.77
N GLU A 123 -0.74 16.55 -1.56
CA GLU A 123 -1.07 17.24 -0.30
C GLU A 123 -2.56 17.30 0.04
N ALA A 124 -3.41 16.52 -0.66
CA ALA A 124 -4.84 16.51 -0.46
C ALA A 124 -5.29 15.49 0.60
N SER A 125 -6.44 15.77 1.23
CA SER A 125 -7.21 14.74 1.94
C SER A 125 -7.81 13.79 0.90
N VAL A 126 -7.52 12.51 1.03
CA VAL A 126 -7.99 11.45 0.11
C VAL A 126 -9.27 10.81 0.62
N TRP A 127 -9.37 10.66 1.95
CA TRP A 127 -10.49 9.98 2.58
C TRP A 127 -10.77 10.53 3.98
N ALA A 128 -12.05 10.58 4.36
CA ALA A 128 -12.49 10.82 5.73
C ALA A 128 -13.93 10.33 5.88
N ASP A 129 -14.15 9.29 6.68
CA ASP A 129 -15.49 8.72 6.92
C ASP A 129 -15.81 8.48 8.41
N GLY A 130 -15.02 9.02 9.31
CA GLY A 130 -15.17 8.84 10.76
C GLY A 130 -14.39 7.64 11.32
N ASN A 131 -14.11 6.62 10.53
CA ASN A 131 -13.28 5.46 10.91
C ASN A 131 -11.83 5.66 10.52
N LEU A 132 -11.60 6.19 9.32
CA LEU A 132 -10.28 6.44 8.74
C LEU A 132 -10.24 7.85 8.16
N SER A 133 -9.17 8.58 8.43
CA SER A 133 -8.77 9.74 7.61
C SER A 133 -7.42 9.47 6.97
N LEU A 134 -7.27 9.86 5.70
CA LEU A 134 -6.08 9.61 4.90
C LEU A 134 -5.68 10.86 4.12
N LYS A 135 -4.44 11.30 4.28
CA LYS A 135 -3.85 12.40 3.52
C LYS A 135 -2.68 11.89 2.67
N ALA A 136 -2.66 12.28 1.39
CA ALA A 136 -1.59 11.94 0.46
C ALA A 136 -0.48 13.01 0.47
N HIS A 137 0.75 12.54 0.35
CA HIS A 137 1.96 13.34 0.18
C HIS A 137 2.73 12.82 -1.01
N ARG A 138 2.94 13.67 -2.03
CA ARG A 138 3.69 13.28 -3.23
C ARG A 138 5.13 12.95 -2.86
N ASN A 139 5.63 11.83 -3.39
CA ASN A 139 7.04 11.47 -3.35
C ASN A 139 7.64 11.36 -4.76
N SER A 140 8.96 11.23 -4.86
CA SER A 140 9.69 11.24 -6.12
C SER A 140 10.03 9.87 -6.67
N HIS A 141 9.37 8.80 -6.22
CA HIS A 141 9.64 7.43 -6.69
C HIS A 141 9.56 7.31 -8.22
N LEU A 142 8.59 7.98 -8.86
CA LEU A 142 8.38 7.94 -10.32
C LEU A 142 9.07 9.07 -11.11
N TRP A 143 9.97 9.84 -10.49
CA TRP A 143 10.59 10.97 -11.19
C TRP A 143 11.67 10.59 -12.21
N PHE A 144 12.06 9.33 -12.25
CA PHE A 144 13.07 8.82 -13.16
C PHE A 144 12.42 7.84 -14.13
N GLY A 145 11.95 8.35 -15.28
CA GLY A 145 11.58 7.50 -16.40
C GLY A 145 12.78 6.71 -16.94
N PRO A 146 12.58 5.78 -17.89
CA PRO A 146 13.66 4.96 -18.48
C PRO A 146 14.83 5.76 -19.07
N SER A 147 14.60 7.02 -19.43
CA SER A 147 15.60 7.96 -19.95
C SER A 147 16.32 8.74 -18.85
N GLY A 148 16.00 8.55 -17.56
CA GLY A 148 16.49 9.39 -16.47
C GLY A 148 15.85 10.79 -16.43
N ALA A 149 14.89 11.06 -17.32
CA ALA A 149 14.14 12.32 -17.33
C ALA A 149 13.03 12.26 -16.28
N ARG A 150 12.81 13.41 -15.62
CA ARG A 150 11.71 13.59 -14.68
C ARG A 150 10.38 13.48 -15.42
N ASP A 151 9.52 12.55 -15.02
CA ASP A 151 8.13 12.49 -15.48
C ASP A 151 7.24 13.27 -14.50
N ASP A 152 6.93 14.52 -14.87
CA ASP A 152 6.06 15.37 -14.04
C ASP A 152 4.57 15.00 -14.16
N GLY A 153 4.22 14.07 -15.06
CA GLY A 153 2.85 13.58 -15.27
C GLY A 153 2.47 12.39 -14.39
N ALA A 154 3.44 11.65 -13.89
CA ALA A 154 3.20 10.48 -13.03
C ALA A 154 3.29 10.85 -11.55
N HIS A 155 2.40 10.27 -10.74
CA HIS A 155 2.36 10.51 -9.30
C HIS A 155 2.58 9.22 -8.51
N SER A 156 3.44 9.31 -7.50
CA SER A 156 3.57 8.34 -6.40
C SER A 156 3.37 9.05 -5.07
N PHE A 157 2.75 8.37 -4.13
CA PHE A 157 2.35 8.94 -2.85
C PHE A 157 2.79 8.11 -1.66
N SER A 158 3.21 8.83 -0.62
CA SER A 158 3.21 8.36 0.77
C SER A 158 1.98 8.95 1.48
N PHE A 159 1.54 8.32 2.58
CA PHE A 159 0.29 8.71 3.23
C PHE A 159 0.46 8.85 4.73
N VAL A 160 -0.30 9.79 5.29
CA VAL A 160 -0.53 9.88 6.74
C VAL A 160 -2.00 9.53 6.99
N ALA A 161 -2.22 8.49 7.77
CA ALA A 161 -3.55 8.05 8.18
C ALA A 161 -3.76 8.25 9.68
N HIS A 162 -5.03 8.50 10.05
CA HIS A 162 -5.47 8.44 11.44
C HIS A 162 -6.67 7.50 11.52
N VAL A 163 -6.61 6.54 12.44
CA VAL A 163 -7.64 5.53 12.66
C VAL A 163 -7.61 5.11 14.13
N GLU A 164 -8.77 5.09 14.79
CA GLU A 164 -8.92 4.73 16.21
C GLU A 164 -7.93 5.47 17.15
N GLY A 165 -7.67 6.76 16.88
CA GLY A 165 -6.72 7.58 17.63
C GLY A 165 -5.24 7.31 17.36
N LYS A 166 -4.92 6.36 16.49
CA LYS A 166 -3.56 6.00 16.05
C LYS A 166 -3.14 6.79 14.82
N ARG A 167 -1.86 7.18 14.77
CA ARG A 167 -1.23 7.79 13.61
C ARG A 167 -0.38 6.76 12.87
N ILE A 168 -0.69 6.56 11.60
CA ILE A 168 0.01 5.64 10.71
C ILE A 168 0.68 6.45 9.60
N VAL A 169 1.92 6.12 9.29
CA VAL A 169 2.56 6.55 8.04
C VAL A 169 2.69 5.31 7.16
N TRP A 170 2.15 5.38 5.95
CA TRP A 170 2.32 4.36 4.92
C TRP A 170 3.15 4.98 3.79
N THR A 171 4.31 4.39 3.52
CA THR A 171 5.27 4.99 2.61
C THR A 171 4.88 4.89 1.13
N GLY A 172 4.08 3.88 0.73
CA GLY A 172 4.11 3.44 -0.65
C GLY A 172 5.54 3.08 -1.04
N ASP A 173 5.86 3.15 -2.31
CA ASP A 173 7.24 3.09 -2.77
C ASP A 173 7.89 4.47 -2.66
N VAL A 174 9.15 4.49 -2.22
CA VAL A 174 9.90 5.73 -1.99
C VAL A 174 11.15 5.78 -2.86
N PRO A 175 11.71 6.96 -3.13
CA PRO A 175 12.97 7.06 -3.82
C PRO A 175 14.12 6.50 -2.97
N ARG A 176 15.23 6.16 -3.62
CA ARG A 176 16.42 5.60 -2.94
C ARG A 176 16.99 6.48 -1.84
N THR A 177 16.75 7.79 -1.91
CA THR A 177 17.24 8.76 -0.92
C THR A 177 16.38 8.82 0.34
N PHE A 178 15.14 8.34 0.30
CA PHE A 178 14.15 8.29 1.38
C PHE A 178 14.00 9.55 2.27
N ASP A 179 14.74 10.61 2.03
CA ASP A 179 14.73 11.86 2.83
C ASP A 179 13.35 12.51 2.89
N GLU A 180 12.55 12.30 1.83
CA GLU A 180 11.19 12.84 1.72
C GLU A 180 10.23 12.30 2.79
N LEU A 181 10.58 11.20 3.45
CA LEU A 181 9.83 10.67 4.60
C LEU A 181 10.05 11.50 5.88
N GLY A 182 11.16 12.23 5.99
CA GLY A 182 11.50 13.00 7.18
C GLY A 182 10.39 13.91 7.67
N PRO A 183 9.80 14.78 6.83
CA PRO A 183 8.67 15.63 7.21
C PRO A 183 7.45 14.87 7.74
N LEU A 184 7.18 13.66 7.21
CA LEU A 184 6.06 12.83 7.63
C LEU A 184 6.30 12.19 9.00
N LEU A 185 7.56 11.96 9.38
CA LEU A 185 7.97 11.31 10.62
C LEU A 185 8.31 12.27 11.77
N GLN A 186 8.21 13.59 11.56
CA GLN A 186 8.47 14.60 12.60
C GLN A 186 7.50 14.52 13.79
N LYS A 187 6.34 13.94 13.61
CA LYS A 187 5.35 13.71 14.69
C LYS A 187 5.42 12.25 15.13
N PRO A 188 5.18 11.97 16.43
CA PRO A 188 5.07 10.60 16.92
C PRO A 188 4.16 9.76 16.02
N THR A 189 4.64 8.59 15.64
CA THR A 189 3.97 7.69 14.70
C THR A 189 3.78 6.33 15.37
N ASP A 190 2.53 5.90 15.53
CA ASP A 190 2.23 4.61 16.16
C ASP A 190 2.68 3.44 15.28
N LEU A 191 2.46 3.56 13.96
CA LEU A 191 2.85 2.55 12.99
C LEU A 191 3.43 3.18 11.73
N LEU A 192 4.61 2.71 11.32
CA LEU A 192 5.17 2.93 10.00
C LEU A 192 5.02 1.66 9.16
N LEU A 193 4.19 1.70 8.12
CA LEU A 193 4.12 0.70 7.06
C LEU A 193 5.12 1.10 5.98
N SER A 194 6.22 0.38 5.87
CA SER A 194 7.34 0.77 5.02
C SER A 194 7.75 -0.32 4.06
N GLU A 195 8.07 0.06 2.83
CA GLU A 195 8.80 -0.78 1.91
C GLU A 195 10.25 -1.00 2.34
N LEU A 196 10.91 -2.01 1.77
CA LEU A 196 12.35 -2.28 1.94
C LEU A 196 12.97 -2.82 0.64
N THR A 197 12.62 -2.21 -0.50
CA THR A 197 13.04 -2.65 -1.84
C THR A 197 14.00 -1.67 -2.51
N HIS A 198 13.69 -0.36 -2.44
CA HIS A 198 14.35 0.64 -3.26
C HIS A 198 15.56 1.30 -2.59
N MET A 199 15.82 1.02 -1.32
CA MET A 199 16.90 1.65 -0.56
C MET A 199 17.91 0.61 -0.02
N ASP A 200 19.09 1.10 0.36
CA ASP A 200 20.01 0.32 1.19
C ASP A 200 19.46 0.26 2.63
N PRO A 201 19.23 -0.93 3.19
CA PRO A 201 18.66 -1.07 4.52
C PRO A 201 19.48 -0.41 5.63
N ALA A 202 20.81 -0.45 5.58
CA ALA A 202 21.62 0.04 6.70
C ALA A 202 21.47 1.56 6.92
N PRO A 203 21.68 2.44 5.92
CA PRO A 203 21.43 3.88 6.08
C PRO A 203 19.95 4.19 6.32
N TYR A 204 19.03 3.38 5.79
CA TYR A 204 17.61 3.58 6.04
C TYR A 204 17.23 3.33 7.49
N PHE A 205 17.75 2.29 8.13
CA PHE A 205 17.51 2.06 9.56
C PHE A 205 18.13 3.16 10.45
N GLU A 206 19.30 3.69 10.08
CA GLU A 206 19.89 4.84 10.78
C GLU A 206 19.05 6.10 10.64
N PHE A 207 18.47 6.33 9.46
CA PHE A 207 17.54 7.43 9.23
C PHE A 207 16.27 7.28 10.07
N LEU A 208 15.61 6.11 10.02
CA LEU A 208 14.38 5.85 10.78
C LEU A 208 14.60 5.94 12.30
N GLY A 209 15.79 5.56 12.80
CA GLY A 209 16.15 5.62 14.22
C GLY A 209 16.18 7.03 14.81
N GLN A 210 16.11 8.09 13.99
CA GLN A 210 16.07 9.48 14.41
C GLN A 210 14.65 9.94 14.81
N PHE A 211 13.61 9.13 14.54
CA PHE A 211 12.21 9.51 14.71
C PHE A 211 11.52 8.68 15.81
N ASP A 212 10.46 9.25 16.36
CA ASP A 212 9.60 8.58 17.34
C ASP A 212 8.55 7.72 16.61
N VAL A 213 8.92 6.45 16.39
CA VAL A 213 8.08 5.46 15.71
C VAL A 213 7.88 4.27 16.66
N GLY A 214 6.63 4.04 17.07
CA GLY A 214 6.25 2.96 17.99
C GLY A 214 6.46 1.57 17.41
N THR A 215 6.04 1.38 16.16
CA THR A 215 6.19 0.10 15.43
C THR A 215 6.55 0.36 13.98
N VAL A 216 7.52 -0.39 13.45
CA VAL A 216 7.84 -0.43 12.02
C VAL A 216 7.47 -1.81 11.49
N LEU A 217 6.62 -1.85 10.48
CA LEU A 217 6.28 -3.06 9.73
C LEU A 217 6.80 -2.92 8.29
N PHE A 218 7.86 -3.66 7.99
CA PHE A 218 8.38 -3.73 6.63
C PHE A 218 7.57 -4.70 5.79
N HIS A 219 7.15 -4.24 4.63
CA HIS A 219 6.49 -5.00 3.57
C HIS A 219 7.12 -4.62 2.22
N HIS A 220 6.62 -5.13 1.09
CA HIS A 220 7.19 -4.85 -0.22
C HIS A 220 8.70 -5.06 -0.20
N VAL A 221 9.10 -6.31 0.03
CA VAL A 221 10.48 -6.63 0.39
C VAL A 221 11.19 -7.30 -0.78
N TYR A 222 12.34 -6.76 -1.16
CA TYR A 222 13.17 -7.29 -2.23
C TYR A 222 13.77 -8.65 -1.82
N GLU A 223 13.60 -9.67 -2.65
CA GLU A 223 14.39 -10.89 -2.59
C GLU A 223 15.28 -10.95 -3.83
N LYS A 224 16.60 -10.96 -3.63
CA LYS A 224 17.53 -11.27 -4.72
C LYS A 224 17.27 -12.70 -5.20
N HIS A 225 17.45 -12.89 -6.51
CA HIS A 225 17.29 -14.19 -7.17
C HIS A 225 18.05 -15.31 -6.46
N PHE A 226 17.53 -16.50 -6.61
CA PHE A 226 17.96 -17.88 -6.27
C PHE A 226 19.39 -18.10 -5.72
N GLU A 227 20.31 -17.18 -5.93
CA GLU A 227 21.73 -17.31 -5.55
C GLU A 227 22.14 -16.47 -4.34
N ASP A 228 21.35 -15.42 -3.96
CA ASP A 228 21.65 -14.56 -2.82
C ASP A 228 20.53 -14.64 -1.80
N PHE A 229 20.64 -15.53 -0.86
CA PHE A 229 19.68 -15.65 0.26
C PHE A 229 19.76 -14.42 1.15
N ILE A 230 18.68 -13.65 1.26
CA ILE A 230 18.59 -12.59 2.28
C ILE A 230 18.39 -13.27 3.63
N ASP A 231 19.34 -13.10 4.53
CA ASP A 231 19.18 -13.50 5.93
C ASP A 231 18.26 -12.48 6.64
N TRP A 232 16.97 -12.76 6.60
CA TRP A 232 15.94 -11.93 7.25
C TRP A 232 16.15 -11.82 8.76
N GLY A 233 16.72 -12.84 9.40
CA GLY A 233 17.05 -12.83 10.82
C GLY A 233 18.14 -11.80 11.14
N ALA A 234 19.20 -11.80 10.34
CA ALA A 234 20.27 -10.80 10.46
C ALA A 234 19.76 -9.39 10.13
N MET A 235 18.91 -9.25 9.09
CA MET A 235 18.29 -7.98 8.71
C MET A 235 17.43 -7.42 9.87
N LEU A 236 16.55 -8.23 10.43
CA LEU A 236 15.70 -7.86 11.56
C LEU A 236 16.53 -7.50 12.80
N THR A 237 17.63 -8.23 13.07
CA THR A 237 18.54 -7.92 14.16
C THR A 237 19.19 -6.55 13.99
N ARG A 238 19.64 -6.22 12.78
CA ARG A 238 20.21 -4.90 12.47
C ARG A 238 19.18 -3.78 12.62
N ALA A 239 17.96 -3.99 12.13
CA ALA A 239 16.87 -3.03 12.28
C ALA A 239 16.56 -2.77 13.76
N LYS A 240 16.38 -3.81 14.57
CA LYS A 240 16.12 -3.71 16.01
C LYS A 240 17.23 -2.99 16.78
N ALA A 241 18.48 -3.09 16.33
CA ALA A 241 19.60 -2.39 16.95
C ALA A 241 19.63 -0.88 16.68
N ARG A 242 18.86 -0.39 15.71
CA ARG A 242 18.84 1.03 15.26
C ARG A 242 17.51 1.73 15.54
N LEU A 243 16.40 0.99 15.56
CA LEU A 243 15.06 1.53 15.74
C LEU A 243 14.63 1.43 17.21
N ASN A 244 13.99 2.48 17.70
CA ASN A 244 13.58 2.58 19.11
C ASN A 244 12.30 1.81 19.41
N GLY A 245 11.47 1.54 18.39
CA GLY A 245 10.19 0.84 18.51
C GLY A 245 10.27 -0.65 18.20
N GLN A 246 9.10 -1.28 18.10
CA GLN A 246 9.00 -2.65 17.62
C GLN A 246 9.28 -2.72 16.12
N VAL A 247 9.94 -3.79 15.67
CA VAL A 247 10.27 -3.98 14.27
C VAL A 247 9.85 -5.35 13.80
N HIS A 248 9.09 -5.39 12.71
CA HIS A 248 8.60 -6.59 12.08
C HIS A 248 8.90 -6.56 10.58
N ILE A 249 9.12 -7.74 10.00
CA ILE A 249 9.15 -7.95 8.56
C ILE A 249 7.96 -8.84 8.24
N ALA A 250 7.05 -8.33 7.40
CA ALA A 250 5.84 -9.04 7.05
C ALA A 250 6.12 -10.21 6.09
N HIS A 251 5.35 -11.24 6.22
CA HIS A 251 5.09 -12.26 5.23
C HIS A 251 3.63 -12.17 4.79
N ASP A 252 3.27 -12.82 3.71
CA ASP A 252 1.87 -12.92 3.30
C ASP A 252 1.03 -13.58 4.39
N GLY A 253 -0.08 -12.96 4.76
CA GLY A 253 -0.93 -13.37 5.87
C GLY A 253 -0.49 -12.87 7.25
N TYR A 254 0.54 -12.01 7.31
CA TYR A 254 0.96 -11.39 8.59
C TYR A 254 -0.17 -10.52 9.15
N ARG A 255 -0.44 -10.67 10.45
CA ARG A 255 -1.47 -9.91 11.16
C ARG A 255 -0.88 -9.15 12.35
N MET A 256 -1.35 -7.93 12.54
CA MET A 256 -0.97 -7.07 13.65
C MET A 256 -2.20 -6.33 14.18
N VAL A 257 -2.40 -6.35 15.49
CA VAL A 257 -3.40 -5.52 16.19
C VAL A 257 -2.65 -4.39 16.91
N LEU A 258 -3.14 -3.16 16.77
CA LEU A 258 -2.58 -1.94 17.36
C LEU A 258 -3.55 -1.32 18.35
#